data_2d22f2e3bd06dee6f0d30d5940f65dce
#
_entry.id   2d22f2e3bd06dee6f0d30d5940f65dce
#
_cell.length_a   1.000
_cell.length_b   1.000
_cell.length_c   1.000
_cell.angle_alpha   90.00
_cell.angle_beta   90.00
_cell.angle_gamma   90.00
#
_symmetry.space_group_name_H-M   'P 1'
#
loop_
_entity.id
_entity.type
_entity.pdbx_description
1 polymer ?
#
loop_
_entity_poly.entity_id
_entity_poly.type
_entity_poly.pdbx_seq_one_letter_code
_entity_poly.pdbx_strand_id
1 'polypeptide(L)'
;MKRFYKKGISLFLILLMSFPLCACKSDDSKALTTVKLNEVAHSIFYAPMYVAIEKGYFEDEGIELSLTTGFGADKTMAAVVSGDADVGFMGTEASIYAYTEGAKDHVINFAQLTQRAGNFVVARENTDSFSYEDMIGKDVLGGRAGGTPEMVYEYVLRENGVSPSEVKIDQSIDFGSTAAAFSGGQGDYTIEFEPSATALEQSGDGYVVASIGVDSGYLPYTAFCAKESYLKENADLIQHFTNALQKGMDYVAGHSPEEIASVIAPVSYTHLRAHE
;
A
#
# COMPACT_ATOMS: atom_id res chain seq x y z
N MET A 1 -22.91 -85.72 12.93
CA MET A 1 -22.64 -84.30 13.30
C MET A 1 -21.43 -83.79 12.58
N LYS A 2 -21.45 -83.63 11.25
CA LYS A 2 -20.37 -83.00 10.47
C LYS A 2 -20.92 -82.43 9.12
N ARG A 3 -21.93 -81.59 9.13
CA ARG A 3 -22.46 -81.01 7.87
C ARG A 3 -23.01 -79.59 7.95
N PHE A 4 -22.83 -78.90 9.09
CA PHE A 4 -23.41 -77.53 9.27
C PHE A 4 -22.37 -76.40 9.35
N TYR A 5 -21.06 -76.70 9.29
CA TYR A 5 -19.99 -75.67 9.43
C TYR A 5 -19.47 -75.08 8.12
N LYS A 6 -19.89 -75.60 6.96
CA LYS A 6 -19.38 -75.09 5.66
C LYS A 6 -20.22 -74.04 4.99
N LYS A 7 -21.42 -73.70 5.48
CA LYS A 7 -22.27 -72.67 4.88
C LYS A 7 -22.21 -71.32 5.59
N GLY A 8 -21.66 -71.18 6.79
CA GLY A 8 -21.54 -69.95 7.56
C GLY A 8 -20.35 -69.09 7.16
N ILE A 9 -19.27 -69.70 6.68
CA ILE A 9 -18.05 -68.95 6.34
C ILE A 9 -18.13 -68.23 4.99
N SER A 10 -18.96 -68.73 4.06
CA SER A 10 -19.11 -68.13 2.74
C SER A 10 -19.98 -66.85 2.73
N LEU A 11 -20.84 -66.67 3.73
CA LEU A 11 -21.70 -65.51 3.85
C LEU A 11 -21.01 -64.31 4.58
N PHE A 12 -19.96 -64.62 5.36
CA PHE A 12 -19.22 -63.58 6.10
C PHE A 12 -18.12 -62.94 5.25
N LEU A 13 -17.68 -63.60 4.14
CA LEU A 13 -16.67 -63.03 3.24
C LEU A 13 -17.28 -62.06 2.19
N ILE A 14 -18.58 -62.07 1.94
CA ILE A 14 -19.26 -61.24 0.95
C ILE A 14 -19.70 -59.90 1.57
N LEU A 15 -19.78 -59.82 2.90
CA LEU A 15 -20.20 -58.59 3.64
C LEU A 15 -19.02 -57.64 3.90
N LEU A 16 -17.78 -58.01 3.59
CA LEU A 16 -16.57 -57.18 3.81
C LEU A 16 -16.14 -56.39 2.53
N MET A 17 -16.87 -56.50 1.40
CA MET A 17 -16.51 -55.81 0.15
C MET A 17 -17.41 -54.61 -0.22
N SER A 18 -18.30 -54.19 0.68
CA SER A 18 -19.13 -52.97 0.46
C SER A 18 -18.80 -51.84 1.44
N PHE A 19 -17.49 -51.61 1.74
CA PHE A 19 -17.09 -50.32 2.23
C PHE A 19 -17.03 -49.39 1.03
N PRO A 20 -17.85 -48.34 0.95
CA PRO A 20 -17.62 -47.31 -0.02
C PRO A 20 -16.25 -46.71 0.29
N LEU A 21 -15.33 -46.78 -0.66
CA LEU A 21 -14.19 -45.87 -0.70
C LEU A 21 -14.77 -44.46 -0.69
N CYS A 22 -14.90 -43.91 0.51
CA CYS A 22 -14.96 -42.46 0.68
C CYS A 22 -13.60 -41.98 0.15
N ALA A 23 -13.55 -41.67 -1.15
CA ALA A 23 -12.48 -40.88 -1.69
C ALA A 23 -12.53 -39.57 -0.88
N CYS A 24 -11.67 -39.49 0.12
CA CYS A 24 -11.26 -38.18 0.62
C CYS A 24 -10.79 -37.45 -0.64
N LYS A 25 -11.60 -36.50 -1.15
CA LYS A 25 -11.06 -35.41 -1.89
C LYS A 25 -9.97 -34.85 -0.98
N SER A 26 -8.72 -35.13 -1.29
CA SER A 26 -7.64 -34.31 -0.82
C SER A 26 -8.03 -32.89 -1.29
N ASP A 27 -8.41 -32.05 -0.37
CA ASP A 27 -8.32 -30.61 -0.57
C ASP A 27 -6.83 -30.41 -0.84
N ASP A 28 -6.47 -30.35 -2.10
CA ASP A 28 -5.20 -29.79 -2.57
C ASP A 28 -5.28 -28.28 -2.34
N SER A 29 -5.43 -27.85 -1.09
CA SER A 29 -5.11 -26.49 -0.72
C SER A 29 -3.61 -26.35 -0.93
N LYS A 30 -3.24 -25.86 -2.09
CA LYS A 30 -1.86 -25.47 -2.40
C LYS A 30 -1.37 -24.64 -1.22
N ALA A 31 -0.34 -25.06 -0.53
CA ALA A 31 0.22 -24.31 0.58
C ALA A 31 0.62 -22.93 0.06
N LEU A 32 0.07 -21.88 0.67
CA LEU A 32 0.38 -20.51 0.28
C LEU A 32 1.83 -20.18 0.66
N THR A 33 2.49 -19.39 -0.17
CA THR A 33 3.82 -18.85 0.13
C THR A 33 3.65 -17.50 0.80
N THR A 34 4.14 -17.36 2.03
CA THR A 34 4.08 -16.07 2.73
C THR A 34 5.03 -15.07 2.08
N VAL A 35 4.51 -13.87 1.74
CA VAL A 35 5.29 -12.71 1.29
C VAL A 35 5.08 -11.58 2.29
N LYS A 36 6.17 -11.10 2.89
CA LYS A 36 6.16 -9.97 3.82
C LYS A 36 6.27 -8.66 3.05
N LEU A 37 5.21 -7.88 3.05
CA LEU A 37 5.14 -6.56 2.42
C LEU A 37 5.18 -5.46 3.49
N ASN A 38 6.10 -4.52 3.34
CA ASN A 38 6.13 -3.31 4.17
C ASN A 38 5.72 -2.10 3.32
N GLU A 39 4.59 -1.47 3.66
CA GLU A 39 4.11 -0.25 3.01
C GLU A 39 4.58 1.01 3.75
N VAL A 40 4.86 2.08 2.99
CA VAL A 40 5.35 3.36 3.53
C VAL A 40 4.35 4.07 4.44
N ALA A 41 3.08 3.96 4.13
CA ALA A 41 1.97 4.54 4.86
C ALA A 41 0.70 3.74 4.56
N HIS A 42 -0.26 3.77 5.49
CA HIS A 42 -1.57 3.19 5.27
C HIS A 42 -2.53 4.26 4.75
N SER A 43 -2.98 4.16 3.49
CA SER A 43 -3.81 5.18 2.86
C SER A 43 -4.69 4.59 1.77
N ILE A 44 -5.94 5.10 1.66
CA ILE A 44 -6.85 4.76 0.56
C ILE A 44 -6.28 5.11 -0.82
N PHE A 45 -5.21 5.90 -0.87
CA PHE A 45 -4.41 6.14 -2.08
C PHE A 45 -3.89 4.85 -2.73
N TYR A 46 -3.77 3.78 -1.94
CA TYR A 46 -3.32 2.46 -2.37
C TYR A 46 -4.48 1.47 -2.58
N ALA A 47 -5.69 1.97 -2.83
CA ALA A 47 -6.91 1.16 -2.99
C ALA A 47 -6.74 -0.07 -3.90
N PRO A 48 -6.04 -0.04 -5.06
CA PRO A 48 -5.89 -1.24 -5.87
C PRO A 48 -5.18 -2.39 -5.16
N MET A 49 -4.18 -2.10 -4.32
CA MET A 49 -3.50 -3.11 -3.51
C MET A 49 -4.43 -3.68 -2.43
N TYR A 50 -5.18 -2.82 -1.75
CA TYR A 50 -6.14 -3.26 -0.73
C TYR A 50 -7.30 -4.06 -1.32
N VAL A 51 -7.77 -3.69 -2.51
CA VAL A 51 -8.73 -4.51 -3.26
C VAL A 51 -8.15 -5.89 -3.55
N ALA A 52 -6.88 -5.97 -3.98
CA ALA A 52 -6.25 -7.26 -4.25
C ALA A 52 -6.17 -8.14 -2.99
N ILE A 53 -5.95 -7.54 -1.81
CA ILE A 53 -5.96 -8.22 -0.51
C ILE A 53 -7.39 -8.68 -0.17
N GLU A 54 -8.35 -7.78 -0.11
CA GLU A 54 -9.70 -8.07 0.37
C GLU A 54 -10.50 -8.98 -0.58
N LYS A 55 -10.14 -9.01 -1.87
CA LYS A 55 -10.75 -9.90 -2.87
C LYS A 55 -10.07 -11.26 -2.94
N GLY A 56 -9.01 -11.50 -2.16
CA GLY A 56 -8.28 -12.77 -2.17
C GLY A 56 -7.44 -13.01 -3.43
N TYR A 57 -7.07 -11.95 -4.17
CA TYR A 57 -6.33 -12.12 -5.42
C TYR A 57 -4.89 -12.59 -5.19
N PHE A 58 -4.30 -12.30 -4.03
CA PHE A 58 -3.00 -12.85 -3.64
C PHE A 58 -3.10 -14.34 -3.32
N GLU A 59 -4.13 -14.77 -2.60
CA GLU A 59 -4.39 -16.18 -2.29
C GLU A 59 -4.67 -16.99 -3.55
N ASP A 60 -5.42 -16.44 -4.52
CA ASP A 60 -5.65 -17.04 -5.84
C ASP A 60 -4.34 -17.30 -6.60
N GLU A 61 -3.33 -16.45 -6.40
CA GLU A 61 -1.99 -16.55 -6.96
C GLU A 61 -1.04 -17.38 -6.08
N GLY A 62 -1.53 -17.99 -4.99
CA GLY A 62 -0.75 -18.84 -4.10
C GLY A 62 0.10 -18.07 -3.09
N ILE A 63 -0.25 -16.83 -2.78
CA ILE A 63 0.47 -15.95 -1.86
C ILE A 63 -0.37 -15.68 -0.62
N GLU A 64 0.22 -15.87 0.55
CA GLU A 64 -0.26 -15.32 1.83
C GLU A 64 0.47 -14.01 2.08
N LEU A 65 -0.22 -12.88 1.92
CA LEU A 65 0.41 -11.57 2.09
C LEU A 65 0.40 -11.14 3.57
N SER A 66 1.60 -10.89 4.12
CA SER A 66 1.79 -10.32 5.46
C SER A 66 2.12 -8.83 5.33
N LEU A 67 1.11 -7.97 5.50
CA LEU A 67 1.25 -6.53 5.37
C LEU A 67 1.64 -5.88 6.70
N THR A 68 2.63 -4.99 6.66
CA THR A 68 3.04 -4.12 7.78
C THR A 68 3.25 -2.70 7.28
N THR A 69 3.02 -1.69 8.15
CA THR A 69 3.22 -0.28 7.81
C THR A 69 4.49 0.25 8.47
N GLY A 70 5.40 0.82 7.68
CA GLY A 70 6.68 1.36 8.13
C GLY A 70 6.60 2.79 8.67
N PHE A 71 5.59 3.56 8.28
CA PHE A 71 5.46 4.99 8.60
C PHE A 71 6.68 5.82 8.19
N GLY A 72 7.16 5.60 6.96
CA GLY A 72 8.27 6.33 6.35
C GLY A 72 9.08 5.47 5.39
N ALA A 73 9.55 6.06 4.29
CA ALA A 73 10.30 5.35 3.25
C ALA A 73 11.66 4.82 3.77
N ASP A 74 12.29 5.54 4.69
CA ASP A 74 13.51 5.13 5.38
C ASP A 74 13.32 3.83 6.19
N LYS A 75 12.22 3.73 6.94
CA LYS A 75 11.89 2.54 7.73
C LYS A 75 11.50 1.36 6.85
N THR A 76 10.70 1.61 5.81
CA THR A 76 10.33 0.59 4.83
C THR A 76 11.56 0.07 4.08
N MET A 77 12.45 0.96 3.64
CA MET A 77 13.70 0.55 3.00
C MET A 77 14.62 -0.24 3.96
N ALA A 78 14.71 0.20 5.22
CA ALA A 78 15.47 -0.53 6.23
C ALA A 78 14.94 -1.97 6.43
N ALA A 79 13.61 -2.16 6.45
CA ALA A 79 12.99 -3.48 6.55
C ALA A 79 13.33 -4.37 5.35
N VAL A 80 13.36 -3.82 4.13
CA VAL A 80 13.75 -4.57 2.92
C VAL A 80 15.24 -4.94 2.96
N VAL A 81 16.11 -3.99 3.28
CA VAL A 81 17.56 -4.22 3.31
C VAL A 81 17.95 -5.22 4.41
N SER A 82 17.32 -5.16 5.59
CA SER A 82 17.56 -6.13 6.69
C SER A 82 17.00 -7.52 6.39
N GLY A 83 15.97 -7.64 5.53
CA GLY A 83 15.24 -8.88 5.27
C GLY A 83 14.07 -9.12 6.22
N ASP A 84 13.68 -8.10 6.99
CA ASP A 84 12.43 -8.14 7.79
C ASP A 84 11.19 -8.08 6.89
N ALA A 85 11.32 -7.45 5.70
CA ALA A 85 10.36 -7.50 4.62
C ALA A 85 10.99 -8.07 3.33
N ASP A 86 10.21 -8.83 2.57
CA ASP A 86 10.58 -9.36 1.26
C ASP A 86 10.39 -8.32 0.17
N VAL A 87 9.30 -7.56 0.28
CA VAL A 87 8.88 -6.50 -0.64
C VAL A 87 8.64 -5.21 0.14
N GLY A 88 9.16 -4.10 -0.38
CA GLY A 88 8.85 -2.75 0.08
C GLY A 88 7.91 -2.05 -0.88
N PHE A 89 7.03 -1.20 -0.36
CA PHE A 89 6.14 -0.36 -1.16
C PHE A 89 6.27 1.09 -0.70
N MET A 90 6.95 1.91 -1.51
CA MET A 90 7.33 3.28 -1.15
C MET A 90 7.67 4.11 -2.39
N GLY A 91 8.04 5.36 -2.19
CA GLY A 91 8.57 6.22 -3.25
C GLY A 91 9.85 5.64 -3.88
N THR A 92 10.01 5.85 -5.18
CA THR A 92 11.12 5.27 -5.96
C THR A 92 12.49 5.83 -5.57
N GLU A 93 12.54 7.02 -4.97
CA GLU A 93 13.75 7.68 -4.49
C GLU A 93 14.50 6.84 -3.44
N ALA A 94 13.79 6.09 -2.61
CA ALA A 94 14.40 5.31 -1.54
C ALA A 94 15.36 4.25 -2.08
N SER A 95 15.06 3.63 -3.24
CA SER A 95 15.96 2.68 -3.89
C SER A 95 17.22 3.37 -4.45
N ILE A 96 17.08 4.62 -4.92
CA ILE A 96 18.22 5.44 -5.41
C ILE A 96 19.13 5.78 -4.23
N TYR A 97 18.56 6.22 -3.10
CA TYR A 97 19.34 6.51 -1.89
C TYR A 97 20.10 5.27 -1.38
N ALA A 98 19.42 4.12 -1.24
CA ALA A 98 20.04 2.88 -0.83
C ALA A 98 21.20 2.47 -1.76
N TYR A 99 21.03 2.65 -3.07
CA TYR A 99 22.07 2.40 -4.06
C TYR A 99 23.28 3.34 -3.87
N THR A 100 23.05 4.64 -3.72
CA THR A 100 24.11 5.65 -3.57
C THR A 100 24.86 5.52 -2.25
N GLU A 101 24.22 4.99 -1.21
CA GLU A 101 24.83 4.67 0.08
C GLU A 101 25.63 3.36 0.07
N GLY A 102 25.66 2.67 -1.07
CA GLY A 102 26.52 1.50 -1.29
C GLY A 102 25.93 0.17 -0.85
N ALA A 103 24.61 0.02 -0.86
CA ALA A 103 23.98 -1.28 -0.67
C ALA A 103 24.53 -2.30 -1.67
N LYS A 104 25.02 -3.45 -1.17
CA LYS A 104 25.67 -4.48 -2.02
C LYS A 104 24.64 -5.30 -2.82
N ASP A 105 23.49 -5.58 -2.20
CA ASP A 105 22.36 -6.23 -2.83
C ASP A 105 21.34 -5.13 -3.14
N HIS A 106 21.32 -4.71 -4.40
CA HIS A 106 20.56 -3.53 -4.81
C HIS A 106 19.07 -3.76 -4.64
N VAL A 107 18.36 -2.75 -4.15
CA VAL A 107 16.90 -2.75 -4.12
C VAL A 107 16.38 -2.20 -5.45
N ILE A 108 15.59 -3.00 -6.16
CA ILE A 108 15.10 -2.71 -7.51
C ILE A 108 13.59 -2.55 -7.47
N ASN A 109 13.08 -1.47 -8.07
CA ASN A 109 11.66 -1.27 -8.30
C ASN A 109 11.19 -2.19 -9.44
N PHE A 110 10.17 -3.03 -9.21
CA PHE A 110 9.70 -4.01 -10.19
C PHE A 110 8.26 -3.80 -10.65
N ALA A 111 7.45 -3.08 -9.87
CA ALA A 111 6.07 -2.76 -10.23
C ALA A 111 5.69 -1.37 -9.69
N GLN A 112 4.92 -0.61 -10.47
CA GLN A 112 4.41 0.71 -10.07
C GLN A 112 2.90 0.60 -9.79
N LEU A 113 2.43 1.20 -8.69
CA LEU A 113 1.01 1.28 -8.39
C LEU A 113 0.43 2.67 -8.68
N THR A 114 1.12 3.72 -8.24
CA THR A 114 0.62 5.10 -8.38
C THR A 114 1.50 5.88 -9.35
N GLN A 115 0.85 6.62 -10.25
CA GLN A 115 1.49 7.36 -11.35
C GLN A 115 1.28 8.86 -11.27
N ARG A 116 0.79 9.36 -10.13
CA ARG A 116 0.63 10.77 -9.77
C ARG A 116 0.82 10.91 -8.27
N ALA A 117 1.09 12.14 -7.82
CA ALA A 117 1.04 12.46 -6.40
C ALA A 117 -0.39 12.27 -5.86
N GLY A 118 -0.53 11.77 -4.64
CA GLY A 118 -1.82 11.54 -3.99
C GLY A 118 -2.17 12.59 -2.94
N ASN A 119 -1.39 13.66 -2.84
CA ASN A 119 -1.51 14.70 -1.84
C ASN A 119 -2.14 15.97 -2.40
N PHE A 120 -2.68 16.75 -1.47
CA PHE A 120 -3.41 18.00 -1.70
C PHE A 120 -2.79 19.12 -0.88
N VAL A 121 -2.91 20.35 -1.38
CA VAL A 121 -2.66 21.55 -0.56
C VAL A 121 -3.95 21.89 0.17
N VAL A 122 -3.87 21.93 1.50
CA VAL A 122 -4.96 22.37 2.35
C VAL A 122 -4.58 23.71 2.97
N ALA A 123 -5.41 24.72 2.74
CA ALA A 123 -5.25 26.08 3.28
C ALA A 123 -6.08 26.24 4.55
N ARG A 124 -5.63 27.10 5.48
CA ARG A 124 -6.39 27.45 6.67
C ARG A 124 -7.60 28.33 6.39
N GLU A 125 -7.48 29.19 5.40
CA GLU A 125 -8.54 30.10 5.00
C GLU A 125 -9.11 29.69 3.64
N ASN A 126 -10.43 29.83 3.49
CA ASN A 126 -11.09 29.61 2.21
C ASN A 126 -10.68 30.70 1.21
N THR A 127 -10.37 30.31 -0.02
CA THR A 127 -10.07 31.24 -1.11
C THR A 127 -10.80 30.79 -2.38
N ASP A 128 -11.39 31.76 -3.09
CA ASP A 128 -12.03 31.51 -4.39
C ASP A 128 -11.00 31.34 -5.53
N SER A 129 -9.74 31.72 -5.27
CA SER A 129 -8.64 31.57 -6.22
C SER A 129 -7.35 31.30 -5.46
N PHE A 130 -6.77 30.11 -5.64
CA PHE A 130 -5.47 29.73 -5.10
C PHE A 130 -4.41 29.83 -6.19
N SER A 131 -3.25 30.38 -5.83
CA SER A 131 -2.01 30.33 -6.59
C SER A 131 -0.87 29.89 -5.69
N TYR A 132 0.10 29.14 -6.22
CA TYR A 132 1.30 28.77 -5.44
C TYR A 132 2.11 29.99 -4.99
N GLU A 133 1.98 31.12 -5.65
CA GLU A 133 2.58 32.42 -5.22
C GLU A 133 2.03 32.88 -3.85
N ASP A 134 0.79 32.49 -3.50
CA ASP A 134 0.18 32.81 -2.21
C ASP A 134 0.91 32.16 -1.01
N MET A 135 1.72 31.13 -1.28
CA MET A 135 2.51 30.43 -0.30
C MET A 135 3.85 31.10 0.04
N ILE A 136 4.25 32.15 -0.72
CA ILE A 136 5.51 32.87 -0.47
C ILE A 136 5.49 33.50 0.94
N GLY A 137 6.51 33.18 1.74
CA GLY A 137 6.65 33.64 3.13
C GLY A 137 5.74 32.94 4.14
N LYS A 138 4.90 31.99 3.71
CA LYS A 138 3.98 31.23 4.55
C LYS A 138 4.62 30.02 5.20
N ASP A 139 4.05 29.61 6.33
CA ASP A 139 4.43 28.39 7.04
C ASP A 139 3.63 27.20 6.51
N VAL A 140 4.31 26.19 5.97
CA VAL A 140 3.70 25.02 5.33
C VAL A 140 4.18 23.74 5.99
N LEU A 141 3.24 22.90 6.46
CA LEU A 141 3.57 21.56 6.94
C LEU A 141 3.76 20.66 5.71
N GLY A 142 5.01 20.51 5.25
CA GLY A 142 5.35 19.92 3.95
C GLY A 142 5.72 18.46 3.97
N GLY A 143 5.76 17.83 5.18
CA GLY A 143 6.21 16.45 5.35
C GLY A 143 7.72 16.32 5.42
N ARG A 144 8.22 15.07 5.39
CA ARG A 144 9.65 14.77 5.63
C ARG A 144 10.55 15.15 4.47
N ALA A 145 11.71 15.73 4.81
CA ALA A 145 12.74 16.09 3.84
C ALA A 145 13.20 14.89 3.00
N GLY A 146 13.27 15.08 1.69
CA GLY A 146 13.79 14.09 0.74
C GLY A 146 12.88 12.91 0.46
N GLY A 147 11.65 12.91 0.98
CA GLY A 147 10.62 11.96 0.56
C GLY A 147 9.93 12.38 -0.74
N THR A 148 9.44 11.42 -1.52
CA THR A 148 8.71 11.72 -2.77
C THR A 148 7.63 12.79 -2.61
N PRO A 149 6.77 12.78 -1.56
CA PRO A 149 5.74 13.80 -1.42
C PRO A 149 6.30 15.22 -1.33
N GLU A 150 7.34 15.42 -0.55
CA GLU A 150 7.95 16.73 -0.36
C GLU A 150 8.70 17.18 -1.62
N MET A 151 9.48 16.28 -2.24
CA MET A 151 10.20 16.60 -3.49
C MET A 151 9.25 16.96 -4.64
N VAL A 152 8.09 16.29 -4.74
CA VAL A 152 7.08 16.60 -5.75
C VAL A 152 6.38 17.93 -5.46
N TYR A 153 6.12 18.23 -4.18
CA TYR A 153 5.59 19.53 -3.79
C TYR A 153 6.58 20.64 -4.15
N GLU A 154 7.86 20.50 -3.84
CA GLU A 154 8.88 21.47 -4.25
C GLU A 154 9.00 21.60 -5.78
N TYR A 155 8.86 20.48 -6.51
CA TYR A 155 8.82 20.51 -7.97
C TYR A 155 7.66 21.35 -8.47
N VAL A 156 6.45 21.16 -7.93
CA VAL A 156 5.27 21.93 -8.29
C VAL A 156 5.42 23.41 -7.96
N LEU A 157 6.03 23.77 -6.84
CA LEU A 157 6.36 25.16 -6.54
C LEU A 157 7.23 25.77 -7.65
N ARG A 158 8.30 25.08 -8.06
CA ARG A 158 9.23 25.56 -9.10
C ARG A 158 8.54 25.72 -10.46
N GLU A 159 7.69 24.76 -10.86
CA GLU A 159 6.92 24.83 -12.11
C GLU A 159 5.94 26.01 -12.13
N ASN A 160 5.50 26.47 -10.96
CA ASN A 160 4.65 27.65 -10.80
C ASN A 160 5.44 28.94 -10.47
N GLY A 161 6.77 28.92 -10.68
CA GLY A 161 7.61 30.11 -10.52
C GLY A 161 7.99 30.47 -9.09
N VAL A 162 7.68 29.63 -8.13
CA VAL A 162 7.98 29.82 -6.70
C VAL A 162 9.22 29.02 -6.31
N SER A 163 10.24 29.68 -5.77
CA SER A 163 11.36 28.94 -5.19
C SER A 163 10.95 28.29 -3.86
N PRO A 164 11.25 27.02 -3.61
CA PRO A 164 11.00 26.39 -2.30
C PRO A 164 11.61 27.16 -1.12
N SER A 165 12.72 27.86 -1.36
CA SER A 165 13.37 28.71 -0.35
C SER A 165 12.57 29.97 0.02
N GLU A 166 11.57 30.35 -0.75
CA GLU A 166 10.66 31.45 -0.46
C GLU A 166 9.46 31.02 0.41
N VAL A 167 9.29 29.70 0.59
CA VAL A 167 8.26 29.09 1.44
C VAL A 167 8.91 28.52 2.68
N LYS A 168 8.28 28.67 3.83
CA LYS A 168 8.78 28.09 5.09
C LYS A 168 8.21 26.68 5.25
N ILE A 169 8.88 25.70 4.64
CA ILE A 169 8.45 24.31 4.67
C ILE A 169 8.94 23.66 5.96
N ASP A 170 8.00 23.33 6.88
CA ASP A 170 8.31 22.51 8.05
C ASP A 170 8.35 21.03 7.67
N GLN A 171 9.53 20.44 7.79
CA GLN A 171 9.84 19.04 7.45
C GLN A 171 10.04 18.17 8.70
N SER A 172 9.76 18.71 9.88
CA SER A 172 10.00 18.03 11.15
C SER A 172 8.84 17.14 11.62
N ILE A 173 7.65 17.31 11.02
CA ILE A 173 6.42 16.62 11.42
C ILE A 173 6.18 15.43 10.47
N ASP A 174 6.02 14.23 11.03
CA ASP A 174 5.66 13.03 10.26
C ASP A 174 4.25 13.16 9.66
N PHE A 175 4.03 12.62 8.47
CA PHE A 175 2.73 12.66 7.75
C PHE A 175 1.53 12.17 8.57
N GLY A 176 1.72 11.21 9.46
CA GLY A 176 0.65 10.75 10.34
C GLY A 176 0.21 11.79 11.40
N SER A 177 0.91 12.91 11.50
CA SER A 177 0.69 13.95 12.53
C SER A 177 0.46 15.34 11.95
N THR A 178 0.67 15.57 10.65
CA THR A 178 0.54 16.89 10.01
C THR A 178 -0.88 17.43 10.10
N ALA A 179 -1.91 16.64 9.82
CA ALA A 179 -3.30 17.06 9.94
C ALA A 179 -3.68 17.47 11.37
N ALA A 180 -3.23 16.71 12.38
CA ALA A 180 -3.47 17.05 13.78
C ALA A 180 -2.73 18.34 14.20
N ALA A 181 -1.49 18.53 13.75
CA ALA A 181 -0.73 19.75 13.99
C ALA A 181 -1.40 20.97 13.33
N PHE A 182 -1.91 20.78 12.10
CA PHE A 182 -2.65 21.80 11.38
C PHE A 182 -3.96 22.16 12.11
N SER A 183 -4.81 21.19 12.48
CA SER A 183 -6.01 21.44 13.30
C SER A 183 -5.66 22.12 14.63
N GLY A 184 -4.49 21.81 15.21
CA GLY A 184 -3.95 22.48 16.41
C GLY A 184 -3.46 23.91 16.19
N GLY A 185 -3.57 24.45 14.97
CA GLY A 185 -3.25 25.84 14.65
C GLY A 185 -1.82 26.06 14.10
N GLN A 186 -1.07 25.00 13.78
CA GLN A 186 0.25 25.13 13.16
C GLN A 186 0.14 25.26 11.65
N GLY A 187 0.99 26.08 11.04
CA GLY A 187 1.06 26.32 9.60
C GLY A 187 -0.11 27.14 9.02
N ASP A 188 0.15 27.81 7.93
CA ASP A 188 -0.87 28.47 7.09
C ASP A 188 -1.46 27.47 6.09
N TYR A 189 -0.62 26.49 5.66
CA TYR A 189 -0.96 25.39 4.76
C TYR A 189 -0.43 24.07 5.29
N THR A 190 -1.05 22.98 4.86
CA THR A 190 -0.52 21.63 5.06
C THR A 190 -0.66 20.81 3.78
N ILE A 191 0.26 19.86 3.58
CA ILE A 191 0.25 18.92 2.45
C ILE A 191 -0.26 17.58 2.96
N GLU A 192 -1.49 17.22 2.57
CA GLU A 192 -2.21 16.09 3.13
C GLU A 192 -2.59 15.05 2.08
N PHE A 193 -2.63 13.79 2.50
CA PHE A 193 -3.24 12.71 1.74
C PHE A 193 -4.69 12.51 2.17
N GLU A 194 -5.48 11.80 1.35
CA GLU A 194 -6.75 11.28 1.79
C GLU A 194 -6.55 10.09 2.77
N PRO A 195 -7.39 9.96 3.80
CA PRO A 195 -8.62 10.72 4.08
C PRO A 195 -8.41 12.02 4.89
N SER A 196 -7.16 12.39 5.25
CA SER A 196 -6.89 13.53 6.14
C SER A 196 -7.30 14.87 5.51
N ALA A 197 -7.09 15.04 4.19
CA ALA A 197 -7.49 16.28 3.50
C ALA A 197 -9.00 16.51 3.61
N THR A 198 -9.81 15.51 3.28
CA THR A 198 -11.27 15.57 3.44
C THR A 198 -11.70 15.76 4.90
N ALA A 199 -11.02 15.12 5.85
CA ALA A 199 -11.35 15.26 7.27
C ALA A 199 -11.15 16.70 7.77
N LEU A 200 -10.08 17.39 7.34
CA LEU A 200 -9.86 18.80 7.64
C LEU A 200 -10.95 19.70 7.07
N GLU A 201 -11.44 19.43 5.85
CA GLU A 201 -12.58 20.16 5.29
C GLU A 201 -13.88 19.91 6.07
N GLN A 202 -14.16 18.66 6.42
CA GLN A 202 -15.38 18.29 7.15
C GLN A 202 -15.41 18.86 8.57
N SER A 203 -14.25 18.96 9.22
CA SER A 203 -14.14 19.62 10.56
C SER A 203 -14.19 21.14 10.48
N GLY A 204 -13.98 21.72 9.30
CA GLY A 204 -13.88 23.18 9.11
C GLY A 204 -12.52 23.75 9.53
N ASP A 205 -11.52 22.91 9.71
CA ASP A 205 -10.16 23.31 10.10
C ASP A 205 -9.32 23.76 8.90
N GLY A 206 -9.74 23.40 7.67
CA GLY A 206 -9.03 23.73 6.45
C GLY A 206 -9.88 23.56 5.18
N TYR A 207 -9.31 23.96 4.06
CA TYR A 207 -9.94 23.91 2.74
C TYR A 207 -8.95 23.34 1.73
N VAL A 208 -9.34 22.32 0.97
CA VAL A 208 -8.53 21.81 -0.14
C VAL A 208 -8.53 22.83 -1.27
N VAL A 209 -7.35 23.37 -1.57
CA VAL A 209 -7.20 24.47 -2.57
C VAL A 209 -6.47 24.03 -3.84
N ALA A 210 -5.67 22.94 -3.79
CA ALA A 210 -5.00 22.39 -4.97
C ALA A 210 -4.75 20.88 -4.82
N SER A 211 -4.62 20.21 -5.97
CA SER A 211 -4.20 18.81 -6.06
C SER A 211 -2.78 18.72 -6.61
N ILE A 212 -1.82 18.35 -5.78
CA ILE A 212 -0.43 18.16 -6.21
C ILE A 212 -0.36 17.13 -7.35
N GLY A 213 -1.23 16.10 -7.33
CA GLY A 213 -1.27 15.09 -8.38
C GLY A 213 -1.77 15.59 -9.74
N VAL A 214 -2.59 16.64 -9.77
CA VAL A 214 -2.99 17.32 -11.01
C VAL A 214 -1.83 18.17 -11.52
N ASP A 215 -1.22 18.94 -10.64
CA ASP A 215 -0.25 19.98 -10.99
C ASP A 215 1.13 19.39 -11.30
N SER A 216 1.51 18.28 -10.67
CA SER A 216 2.77 17.57 -10.97
C SER A 216 2.73 16.74 -12.26
N GLY A 217 1.54 16.37 -12.74
CA GLY A 217 1.41 15.46 -13.86
C GLY A 217 1.78 14.01 -13.51
N TYR A 218 2.18 13.24 -14.53
CA TYR A 218 2.57 11.84 -14.38
C TYR A 218 4.00 11.68 -13.89
N LEU A 219 4.18 10.84 -12.88
CA LEU A 219 5.49 10.44 -12.35
C LEU A 219 5.40 9.08 -11.65
N PRO A 220 6.50 8.32 -11.53
CA PRO A 220 6.52 7.06 -10.78
C PRO A 220 6.52 7.35 -9.28
N TYR A 221 5.32 7.55 -8.69
CA TYR A 221 5.19 8.06 -7.33
C TYR A 221 5.42 6.98 -6.27
N THR A 222 4.67 5.87 -6.33
CA THR A 222 4.86 4.75 -5.40
C THR A 222 5.02 3.44 -6.18
N ALA A 223 6.07 2.68 -5.85
CA ALA A 223 6.42 1.43 -6.50
C ALA A 223 6.73 0.33 -5.48
N PHE A 224 6.55 -0.91 -5.90
CA PHE A 224 7.01 -2.09 -5.20
C PHE A 224 8.46 -2.35 -5.54
N CYS A 225 9.27 -2.64 -4.52
CA CYS A 225 10.68 -2.94 -4.68
C CYS A 225 11.08 -4.14 -3.83
N ALA A 226 12.16 -4.81 -4.23
CA ALA A 226 12.77 -5.89 -3.48
C ALA A 226 14.26 -5.95 -3.77
N LYS A 227 15.03 -6.71 -2.96
CA LYS A 227 16.45 -6.95 -3.25
C LYS A 227 16.61 -7.69 -4.58
N GLU A 228 17.67 -7.37 -5.33
CA GLU A 228 17.97 -8.01 -6.61
C GLU A 228 18.10 -9.53 -6.49
N SER A 229 18.73 -10.00 -5.40
CA SER A 229 18.83 -11.44 -5.09
C SER A 229 17.45 -12.08 -4.93
N TYR A 230 16.56 -11.44 -4.16
CA TYR A 230 15.19 -11.95 -3.94
C TYR A 230 14.40 -12.04 -5.25
N LEU A 231 14.49 -11.02 -6.11
CA LEU A 231 13.81 -11.01 -7.42
C LEU A 231 14.31 -12.14 -8.32
N LYS A 232 15.63 -12.43 -8.31
CA LYS A 232 16.22 -13.51 -9.12
C LYS A 232 15.83 -14.90 -8.60
N GLU A 233 15.82 -15.08 -7.30
CA GLU A 233 15.51 -16.35 -6.66
C GLU A 233 14.02 -16.69 -6.68
N ASN A 234 13.15 -15.67 -6.73
CA ASN A 234 11.70 -15.80 -6.62
C ASN A 234 10.94 -15.22 -7.82
N ALA A 235 11.51 -15.29 -9.03
CA ALA A 235 10.95 -14.64 -10.22
C ALA A 235 9.48 -15.03 -10.50
N ASP A 236 9.13 -16.31 -10.36
CA ASP A 236 7.77 -16.79 -10.57
C ASP A 236 6.82 -16.25 -9.48
N LEU A 237 7.26 -16.20 -8.22
CA LEU A 237 6.49 -15.65 -7.10
C LEU A 237 6.22 -14.16 -7.31
N ILE A 238 7.21 -13.40 -7.79
CA ILE A 238 7.06 -11.98 -8.11
C ILE A 238 6.11 -11.78 -9.30
N GLN A 239 6.10 -12.67 -10.29
CA GLN A 239 5.11 -12.62 -11.36
C GLN A 239 3.69 -12.88 -10.81
N HIS A 240 3.49 -13.85 -9.93
CA HIS A 240 2.23 -14.10 -9.26
C HIS A 240 1.79 -12.89 -8.40
N PHE A 241 2.71 -12.27 -7.68
CA PHE A 241 2.46 -11.05 -6.92
C PHE A 241 1.96 -9.91 -7.82
N THR A 242 2.62 -9.68 -8.96
CA THR A 242 2.19 -8.63 -9.92
C THR A 242 0.88 -8.96 -10.61
N ASN A 243 0.56 -10.24 -10.86
CA ASN A 243 -0.73 -10.65 -11.38
C ASN A 243 -1.87 -10.31 -10.40
N ALA A 244 -1.67 -10.55 -9.10
CA ALA A 244 -2.65 -10.18 -8.07
C ALA A 244 -2.88 -8.66 -8.02
N LEU A 245 -1.81 -7.86 -8.09
CA LEU A 245 -1.91 -6.40 -8.16
C LEU A 245 -2.67 -5.94 -9.41
N GLN A 246 -2.39 -6.54 -10.58
CA GLN A 246 -3.08 -6.19 -11.83
C GLN A 246 -4.58 -6.43 -11.71
N LYS A 247 -5.01 -7.56 -11.12
CA LYS A 247 -6.44 -7.83 -10.87
C LYS A 247 -7.07 -6.74 -9.98
N GLY A 248 -6.35 -6.27 -8.95
CA GLY A 248 -6.79 -5.17 -8.09
C GLY A 248 -6.92 -3.85 -8.85
N MET A 249 -5.97 -3.53 -9.72
CA MET A 249 -6.02 -2.34 -10.58
C MET A 249 -7.18 -2.41 -11.57
N ASP A 250 -7.40 -3.56 -12.20
CA ASP A 250 -8.50 -3.79 -13.15
C ASP A 250 -9.86 -3.66 -12.45
N TYR A 251 -9.96 -4.15 -11.21
CA TYR A 251 -11.17 -3.97 -10.40
C TYR A 251 -11.46 -2.50 -10.16
N VAL A 252 -10.48 -1.73 -9.68
CA VAL A 252 -10.64 -0.28 -9.41
C VAL A 252 -11.00 0.48 -10.68
N ALA A 253 -10.41 0.14 -11.82
CA ALA A 253 -10.74 0.77 -13.10
C ALA A 253 -12.17 0.50 -13.59
N GLY A 254 -12.80 -0.59 -13.14
CA GLY A 254 -14.12 -1.05 -13.59
C GLY A 254 -15.28 -0.80 -12.62
N HIS A 255 -15.02 -0.25 -11.42
CA HIS A 255 -16.05 -0.11 -10.37
C HIS A 255 -16.16 1.33 -9.87
N SER A 256 -17.30 1.65 -9.26
CA SER A 256 -17.55 2.96 -8.68
C SER A 256 -16.73 3.19 -7.38
N PRO A 257 -16.50 4.46 -6.99
CA PRO A 257 -15.84 4.76 -5.71
C PRO A 257 -16.53 4.13 -4.50
N GLU A 258 -17.86 4.05 -4.49
CA GLU A 258 -18.64 3.45 -3.41
C GLU A 258 -18.43 1.93 -3.32
N GLU A 259 -18.38 1.25 -4.46
CA GLU A 259 -18.08 -0.20 -4.52
C GLU A 259 -16.65 -0.47 -4.03
N ILE A 260 -15.68 0.33 -4.48
CA ILE A 260 -14.27 0.22 -4.05
C ILE A 260 -14.17 0.47 -2.54
N ALA A 261 -14.78 1.54 -2.02
CA ALA A 261 -14.78 1.87 -0.59
C ALA A 261 -15.37 0.73 0.25
N SER A 262 -16.46 0.11 -0.22
CA SER A 262 -17.08 -1.03 0.45
C SER A 262 -16.13 -2.24 0.54
N VAL A 263 -15.32 -2.49 -0.50
CA VAL A 263 -14.36 -3.60 -0.51
C VAL A 263 -13.20 -3.34 0.43
N ILE A 264 -12.61 -2.15 0.41
CA ILE A 264 -11.39 -1.85 1.20
C ILE A 264 -11.68 -1.45 2.65
N ALA A 265 -12.96 -1.26 3.03
CA ALA A 265 -13.33 -0.89 4.40
C ALA A 265 -12.70 -1.78 5.49
N PRO A 266 -12.67 -3.13 5.37
CA PRO A 266 -12.09 -3.98 6.40
C PRO A 266 -10.60 -3.70 6.64
N VAL A 267 -9.78 -3.59 5.60
CA VAL A 267 -8.35 -3.31 5.72
C VAL A 267 -8.11 -1.90 6.27
N SER A 268 -8.94 -0.92 5.90
CA SER A 268 -8.82 0.46 6.37
C SER A 268 -9.12 0.63 7.86
N TYR A 269 -9.98 -0.23 8.45
CA TYR A 269 -10.34 -0.18 9.88
C TYR A 269 -9.42 -1.00 10.78
N THR A 270 -8.71 -1.99 10.27
CA THR A 270 -7.85 -2.86 11.09
C THR A 270 -6.69 -2.09 11.74
N HIS A 271 -6.18 -1.06 11.10
CA HIS A 271 -5.12 -0.22 11.67
C HIS A 271 -5.59 0.75 12.75
N LEU A 272 -6.86 1.17 12.73
CA LEU A 272 -7.41 2.03 13.80
C LEU A 272 -7.56 1.27 15.13
N ARG A 273 -7.73 -0.06 15.09
CA ARG A 273 -7.83 -0.92 16.29
C ARG A 273 -6.48 -1.33 16.89
N ALA A 274 -5.40 -1.24 16.14
CA ALA A 274 -4.07 -1.61 16.63
C ALA A 274 -3.42 -0.53 17.52
N HIS A 275 -4.05 0.64 17.64
CA HIS A 275 -3.59 1.77 18.45
C HIS A 275 -4.50 2.07 19.66
N GLU A 276 -5.56 1.25 19.91
CA GLU A 276 -6.31 1.20 21.17
C GLU A 276 -5.73 0.11 22.12
#